data_f7c7cb8f1bcc10a0f7d6e3e9fa094fe4
#
_entry.id   f7c7cb8f1bcc10a0f7d6e3e9fa094fe4
#
_cell.length_a   1.000
_cell.length_b   1.000
_cell.length_c   1.000
_cell.angle_alpha   90.00
_cell.angle_beta   90.00
_cell.angle_gamma   90.00
#
_symmetry.space_group_name_H-M   'P 1'
#
loop_
_entity.id
_entity.type
_entity.pdbx_description
1 polymer ?
#
loop_
_entity_poly.entity_id
_entity_poly.type
_entity_poly.pdbx_seq_one_letter_code
_entity_poly.pdbx_strand_id
1 'polypeptide(L)'
;MPEPRFLVVRLGSLGDIIHTFPAVAALRESFPEARIVWLTHPRWSFLVKSSGLESEVQTVETRALSSLRDVIRRLRQDSWNAAIDYQGLWKSAMLPFLGGVTRRIGFSSATIREFGVPVLYTERVKTSKEHVAEQNGDLSLHAGAQRGTAPVNLQIPEREQASVCSILRAQRLERYVVLSPGGGWRSKCWPAERFGALSRKLRESTGLRCVVNSGPGDNDLAAVLVGSSGGAEPFVYSGNLGELMALLKGAACVVGGDTGPVHLATALNTPVVALFGPTDPARNGPYSSAEATSSGQKNIVLRASGVRTTHARDSQTHPSMLTITVDAVFDAVCRCIGVPR
;
A
#
# COMPACT_ATOMS: atom_id res chain seq x y z
N MET A 1 27.51 20.54 11.99
CA MET A 1 27.75 19.08 11.92
C MET A 1 27.38 18.64 10.52
N PRO A 2 28.02 17.66 9.91
CA PRO A 2 27.62 17.19 8.57
C PRO A 2 26.16 16.68 8.63
N GLU A 3 25.43 16.91 7.55
CA GLU A 3 24.04 16.45 7.40
C GLU A 3 23.93 14.94 7.61
N PRO A 4 22.99 14.46 8.44
CA PRO A 4 22.83 13.02 8.65
C PRO A 4 22.38 12.34 7.33
N ARG A 5 22.91 11.13 7.08
CA ARG A 5 22.61 10.35 5.89
C ARG A 5 21.98 9.03 6.27
N PHE A 6 20.74 8.82 5.86
CA PHE A 6 19.99 7.59 6.12
C PHE A 6 19.73 6.80 4.83
N LEU A 7 20.04 5.51 4.87
CA LEU A 7 19.62 4.58 3.83
C LEU A 7 18.34 3.87 4.29
N VAL A 8 17.23 4.16 3.64
CA VAL A 8 15.94 3.48 3.83
C VAL A 8 15.86 2.30 2.87
N VAL A 9 15.66 1.09 3.38
CA VAL A 9 15.54 -0.10 2.55
C VAL A 9 14.11 -0.64 2.62
N ARG A 10 13.37 -0.49 1.52
CA ARG A 10 12.05 -1.09 1.30
C ARG A 10 11.85 -1.34 -0.19
N LEU A 11 12.07 -2.58 -0.62
CA LEU A 11 12.08 -2.95 -2.04
C LEU A 11 10.67 -3.16 -2.62
N GLY A 12 9.67 -3.35 -1.80
CA GLY A 12 8.26 -3.62 -2.15
C GLY A 12 7.58 -4.40 -1.03
N SER A 13 6.32 -4.80 -1.13
CA SER A 13 5.36 -4.55 -2.21
C SER A 13 4.73 -3.14 -2.14
N LEU A 14 3.73 -2.85 -3.02
CA LEU A 14 3.01 -1.56 -3.02
C LEU A 14 2.46 -1.20 -1.63
N GLY A 15 1.65 -2.08 -1.04
CA GLY A 15 1.07 -1.84 0.29
C GLY A 15 2.13 -1.70 1.38
N ASP A 16 3.18 -2.51 1.32
CA ASP A 16 4.27 -2.43 2.30
C ASP A 16 5.06 -1.12 2.23
N ILE A 17 5.28 -0.56 1.01
CA ILE A 17 5.92 0.75 0.84
C ILE A 17 5.02 1.83 1.45
N ILE A 18 3.72 1.77 1.19
CA ILE A 18 2.73 2.71 1.74
C ILE A 18 2.75 2.67 3.28
N HIS A 19 2.77 1.48 3.88
CA HIS A 19 2.89 1.32 5.32
C HIS A 19 4.26 1.75 5.90
N THR A 20 5.25 1.99 5.06
CA THR A 20 6.57 2.51 5.49
C THR A 20 6.60 4.04 5.47
N PHE A 21 5.79 4.69 4.64
CA PHE A 21 5.77 6.15 4.53
C PHE A 21 5.60 6.88 5.86
N PRO A 22 4.64 6.52 6.76
CA PRO A 22 4.50 7.22 8.04
C PRO A 22 5.76 7.19 8.92
N ALA A 23 6.48 6.08 8.89
CA ALA A 23 7.73 5.92 9.64
C ALA A 23 8.86 6.79 9.07
N VAL A 24 8.99 6.85 7.73
CA VAL A 24 9.99 7.70 7.07
C VAL A 24 9.61 9.18 7.16
N ALA A 25 8.32 9.51 7.18
CA ALA A 25 7.85 10.89 7.43
C ALA A 25 8.28 11.38 8.81
N ALA A 26 8.11 10.56 9.85
CA ALA A 26 8.58 10.88 11.19
C ALA A 26 10.11 11.05 11.27
N LEU A 27 10.86 10.26 10.50
CA LEU A 27 12.31 10.43 10.37
C LEU A 27 12.64 11.76 9.66
N ARG A 28 11.96 12.10 8.58
CA ARG A 28 12.14 13.38 7.84
C ARG A 28 11.80 14.59 8.71
N GLU A 29 10.70 14.55 9.46
CA GLU A 29 10.35 15.62 10.40
C GLU A 29 11.40 15.83 11.49
N SER A 30 11.98 14.75 12.00
CA SER A 30 12.99 14.81 13.05
C SER A 30 14.36 15.26 12.53
N PHE A 31 14.63 15.05 11.26
CA PHE A 31 15.87 15.39 10.59
C PHE A 31 15.60 16.08 9.24
N PRO A 32 15.14 17.35 9.25
CA PRO A 32 14.74 18.05 8.02
C PRO A 32 15.86 18.14 6.98
N GLU A 33 17.11 18.33 7.42
CA GLU A 33 18.30 18.48 6.56
C GLU A 33 18.95 17.13 6.21
N ALA A 34 18.40 16.01 6.68
CA ALA A 34 19.01 14.71 6.41
C ALA A 34 18.92 14.34 4.93
N ARG A 35 19.99 13.76 4.39
CA ARG A 35 19.94 13.07 3.10
C ARG A 35 19.34 11.68 3.32
N ILE A 36 18.10 11.50 2.92
CA ILE A 36 17.40 10.19 2.95
C ILE A 36 17.48 9.58 1.56
N VAL A 37 18.20 8.49 1.41
CA VAL A 37 18.27 7.70 0.17
C VAL A 37 17.37 6.49 0.34
N TRP A 38 16.36 6.37 -0.54
CA TRP A 38 15.43 5.23 -0.49
C TRP A 38 15.82 4.18 -1.54
N LEU A 39 16.15 2.99 -1.09
CA LEU A 39 16.44 1.85 -1.95
C LEU A 39 15.16 1.03 -2.16
N THR A 40 14.72 0.95 -3.43
CA THR A 40 13.48 0.27 -3.82
C THR A 40 13.62 -0.49 -5.15
N HIS A 41 12.66 -1.35 -5.48
CA HIS A 41 12.59 -1.98 -6.80
C HIS A 41 12.16 -0.93 -7.86
N PRO A 42 12.68 -0.95 -9.11
CA PRO A 42 12.36 0.03 -10.16
C PRO A 42 10.87 0.27 -10.34
N ARG A 43 10.06 -0.77 -10.26
CA ARG A 43 8.60 -0.72 -10.38
C ARG A 43 7.94 0.29 -9.41
N TRP A 44 8.56 0.54 -8.25
CA TRP A 44 7.97 1.35 -7.19
C TRP A 44 8.63 2.72 -7.03
N SER A 45 9.62 3.04 -7.87
CA SER A 45 10.36 4.32 -7.77
C SER A 45 9.43 5.54 -7.88
N PHE A 46 8.43 5.48 -8.76
CA PHE A 46 7.43 6.54 -8.91
C PHE A 46 6.64 6.76 -7.61
N LEU A 47 6.18 5.68 -6.97
CA LEU A 47 5.43 5.78 -5.71
C LEU A 47 6.27 6.39 -4.58
N VAL A 48 7.53 5.98 -4.47
CA VAL A 48 8.43 6.54 -3.46
C VAL A 48 8.63 8.04 -3.72
N LYS A 49 8.93 8.44 -4.96
CA LYS A 49 9.09 9.85 -5.35
C LYS A 49 7.83 10.68 -5.10
N SER A 50 6.64 10.10 -5.24
CA SER A 50 5.40 10.82 -4.96
C SER A 50 5.19 11.15 -3.49
N SER A 51 5.94 10.54 -2.58
CA SER A 51 5.90 10.86 -1.15
C SER A 51 6.68 12.14 -0.78
N GLY A 52 7.68 12.52 -1.56
CA GLY A 52 8.57 13.66 -1.29
C GLY A 52 9.38 13.52 0.01
N LEU A 53 9.49 12.32 0.55
CA LEU A 53 10.17 12.05 1.83
C LEU A 53 11.68 11.83 1.65
N GLU A 54 12.07 11.35 0.48
CA GLU A 54 13.45 11.05 0.14
C GLU A 54 14.18 12.24 -0.51
N SER A 55 15.50 12.25 -0.37
CA SER A 55 16.38 13.14 -1.14
C SER A 55 16.79 12.49 -2.47
N GLU A 56 16.79 11.16 -2.50
CA GLU A 56 17.18 10.37 -3.66
C GLU A 56 16.49 8.99 -3.64
N VAL A 57 16.06 8.50 -4.81
CA VAL A 57 15.61 7.12 -5.00
C VAL A 57 16.69 6.34 -5.75
N GLN A 58 17.22 5.31 -5.11
CA GLN A 58 18.06 4.32 -5.78
C GLN A 58 17.23 3.06 -6.05
N THR A 59 17.38 2.51 -7.26
CA THR A 59 16.64 1.31 -7.64
C THR A 59 17.55 0.10 -7.70
N VAL A 60 17.02 -1.06 -7.30
CA VAL A 60 17.71 -2.34 -7.39
C VAL A 60 16.79 -3.43 -7.95
N GLU A 61 17.26 -4.06 -9.01
CA GLU A 61 16.68 -5.29 -9.57
C GLU A 61 17.34 -6.49 -8.88
N THR A 62 16.70 -7.05 -7.87
CA THR A 62 17.31 -8.09 -7.02
C THR A 62 17.60 -9.43 -7.74
N ARG A 63 17.08 -9.60 -8.95
CA ARG A 63 17.34 -10.77 -9.81
C ARG A 63 18.50 -10.55 -10.79
N ALA A 64 18.99 -9.31 -10.93
CA ALA A 64 20.06 -8.94 -11.85
C ALA A 64 21.36 -8.69 -11.08
N LEU A 65 22.36 -9.54 -11.26
CA LEU A 65 23.65 -9.44 -10.58
C LEU A 65 24.38 -8.11 -10.83
N SER A 66 24.26 -7.56 -12.05
CA SER A 66 24.81 -6.24 -12.39
C SER A 66 24.19 -5.14 -11.53
N SER A 67 22.86 -5.12 -11.41
CA SER A 67 22.13 -4.15 -10.58
C SER A 67 22.55 -4.24 -9.11
N LEU A 68 22.70 -5.46 -8.58
CA LEU A 68 23.19 -5.67 -7.20
C LEU A 68 24.59 -5.13 -7.00
N ARG A 69 25.52 -5.43 -7.92
CA ARG A 69 26.91 -4.95 -7.85
C ARG A 69 26.98 -3.43 -7.93
N ASP A 70 26.19 -2.80 -8.79
CA ASP A 70 26.17 -1.36 -8.95
C ASP A 70 25.65 -0.66 -7.70
N VAL A 71 24.57 -1.15 -7.10
CA VAL A 71 24.05 -0.61 -5.84
C VAL A 71 25.08 -0.77 -4.72
N ILE A 72 25.65 -1.96 -4.53
CA ILE A 72 26.67 -2.20 -3.51
C ILE A 72 27.88 -1.28 -3.69
N ARG A 73 28.35 -1.07 -4.94
CA ARG A 73 29.46 -0.15 -5.22
C ARG A 73 29.12 1.30 -4.81
N ARG A 74 27.92 1.79 -5.14
CA ARG A 74 27.44 3.12 -4.75
C ARG A 74 27.35 3.26 -3.24
N LEU A 75 26.77 2.28 -2.55
CA LEU A 75 26.68 2.30 -1.09
C LEU A 75 28.05 2.38 -0.40
N ARG A 76 29.08 1.77 -0.98
CA ARG A 76 30.46 1.82 -0.47
C ARG A 76 31.15 3.16 -0.69
N GLN A 77 30.69 3.95 -1.64
CA GLN A 77 31.27 5.27 -1.96
C GLN A 77 30.70 6.38 -1.07
N ASP A 78 29.57 6.12 -0.42
CA ASP A 78 28.91 7.05 0.49
C ASP A 78 29.20 6.75 1.96
N SER A 79 29.09 7.78 2.80
CA SER A 79 29.11 7.62 4.25
C SER A 79 27.68 7.65 4.79
N TRP A 80 27.34 6.71 5.67
CA TRP A 80 26.00 6.53 6.20
C TRP A 80 25.98 6.65 7.72
N ASN A 81 25.05 7.45 8.26
CA ASN A 81 24.78 7.46 9.70
C ASN A 81 24.04 6.18 10.13
N ALA A 82 23.08 5.72 9.31
CA ALA A 82 22.44 4.43 9.51
C ALA A 82 21.76 3.93 8.22
N ALA A 83 21.69 2.62 8.07
CA ALA A 83 20.72 1.95 7.19
C ALA A 83 19.57 1.42 8.03
N ILE A 84 18.33 1.65 7.59
CA ILE A 84 17.11 1.20 8.26
C ILE A 84 16.39 0.25 7.30
N ASP A 85 16.38 -1.05 7.65
CA ASP A 85 15.71 -2.08 6.84
C ASP A 85 14.29 -2.33 7.35
N TYR A 86 13.32 -1.68 6.72
CA TYR A 86 11.89 -1.85 6.98
C TYR A 86 11.31 -3.13 6.36
N GLN A 87 12.09 -3.88 5.57
CA GLN A 87 11.60 -5.07 4.90
C GLN A 87 11.90 -6.35 5.67
N GLY A 88 13.08 -6.48 6.25
CA GLY A 88 13.44 -7.62 7.09
C GLY A 88 13.59 -8.94 6.34
N LEU A 89 14.15 -8.93 5.12
CA LEU A 89 14.40 -10.11 4.31
C LEU A 89 15.89 -10.21 3.97
N TRP A 90 16.40 -11.40 3.66
CA TRP A 90 17.80 -11.59 3.22
C TRP A 90 18.16 -10.64 2.08
N LYS A 91 17.30 -10.53 1.06
CA LYS A 91 17.55 -9.68 -0.10
C LYS A 91 17.63 -8.18 0.21
N SER A 92 17.01 -7.71 1.31
CA SER A 92 17.07 -6.31 1.73
C SER A 92 18.24 -6.06 2.68
N ALA A 93 18.44 -6.93 3.68
CA ALA A 93 19.47 -6.81 4.70
C ALA A 93 20.90 -6.98 4.17
N MET A 94 21.07 -7.82 3.12
CA MET A 94 22.37 -8.04 2.47
C MET A 94 22.90 -6.78 1.77
N LEU A 95 22.05 -5.89 1.28
CA LEU A 95 22.48 -4.72 0.51
C LEU A 95 23.29 -3.74 1.38
N PRO A 96 22.78 -3.25 2.53
CA PRO A 96 23.57 -2.39 3.40
C PRO A 96 24.74 -3.12 4.05
N PHE A 97 24.65 -4.44 4.31
CA PHE A 97 25.75 -5.23 4.84
C PHE A 97 26.91 -5.28 3.84
N LEU A 98 26.66 -5.70 2.61
CA LEU A 98 27.68 -5.74 1.55
C LEU A 98 28.12 -4.35 1.12
N GLY A 99 27.26 -3.34 1.27
CA GLY A 99 27.56 -1.93 1.05
C GLY A 99 28.47 -1.31 2.11
N GLY A 100 28.84 -2.05 3.17
CA GLY A 100 29.77 -1.58 4.20
C GLY A 100 29.16 -0.56 5.17
N VAL A 101 27.82 -0.45 5.23
CA VAL A 101 27.16 0.44 6.19
C VAL A 101 27.39 -0.08 7.60
N THR A 102 28.01 0.71 8.47
CA THR A 102 28.43 0.28 9.81
C THR A 102 27.25 0.16 10.77
N ARG A 103 26.29 1.09 10.76
CA ARG A 103 25.10 1.07 11.61
C ARG A 103 23.90 0.57 10.79
N ARG A 104 23.44 -0.64 11.07
CA ARG A 104 22.33 -1.31 10.36
C ARG A 104 21.24 -1.67 11.34
N ILE A 105 20.09 -0.99 11.22
CA ILE A 105 18.92 -1.11 12.07
C ILE A 105 17.89 -1.99 11.36
N GLY A 106 17.35 -2.98 12.04
CA GLY A 106 16.27 -3.84 11.54
C GLY A 106 15.53 -4.56 12.65
N PHE A 107 14.52 -5.33 12.29
CA PHE A 107 13.71 -6.06 13.26
C PHE A 107 14.47 -7.21 13.93
N SER A 108 14.14 -7.47 15.19
CA SER A 108 14.63 -8.64 15.93
C SER A 108 13.98 -9.93 15.42
N SER A 109 14.54 -11.08 15.82
CA SER A 109 14.04 -12.43 15.46
C SER A 109 12.58 -12.67 15.85
N ALA A 110 12.06 -11.99 16.86
CA ALA A 110 10.68 -12.11 17.31
C ALA A 110 9.66 -11.49 16.33
N THR A 111 10.10 -10.58 15.45
CA THR A 111 9.24 -9.82 14.54
C THR A 111 9.41 -10.26 13.08
N ILE A 112 10.61 -10.74 12.73
CA ILE A 112 10.99 -11.04 11.36
C ILE A 112 10.52 -12.43 10.92
N ARG A 113 10.20 -12.58 9.63
CA ARG A 113 9.71 -13.85 9.07
C ARG A 113 10.84 -14.80 8.63
N GLU A 114 11.93 -14.25 8.10
CA GLU A 114 13.04 -15.06 7.58
C GLU A 114 14.07 -15.32 8.67
N PHE A 115 14.25 -16.58 9.00
CA PHE A 115 15.25 -17.01 10.00
C PHE A 115 16.65 -16.53 9.62
N GLY A 116 17.46 -16.11 10.62
CA GLY A 116 18.84 -15.73 10.46
C GLY A 116 19.11 -14.30 9.97
N VAL A 117 18.15 -13.62 9.34
CA VAL A 117 18.33 -12.24 8.82
C VAL A 117 18.84 -11.26 9.89
N PRO A 118 18.39 -11.30 11.16
CA PRO A 118 18.86 -10.36 12.17
C PRO A 118 20.37 -10.39 12.44
N VAL A 119 21.09 -11.44 12.02
CA VAL A 119 22.56 -11.48 12.16
C VAL A 119 23.26 -10.39 11.36
N LEU A 120 22.62 -9.90 10.29
CA LEU A 120 23.14 -8.82 9.44
C LEU A 120 22.94 -7.43 10.04
N TYR A 121 22.11 -7.29 11.08
CA TYR A 121 21.87 -6.00 11.74
C TYR A 121 22.82 -5.80 12.92
N THR A 122 23.32 -4.60 13.07
CA THR A 122 24.09 -4.18 14.26
C THR A 122 23.16 -3.83 15.42
N GLU A 123 21.95 -3.35 15.08
CA GLU A 123 20.92 -2.97 16.04
C GLU A 123 19.59 -3.67 15.67
N ARG A 124 19.00 -4.38 16.63
CA ARG A 124 17.82 -5.22 16.44
C ARG A 124 16.67 -4.71 17.27
N VAL A 125 15.63 -4.24 16.62
CA VAL A 125 14.48 -3.63 17.29
C VAL A 125 13.37 -4.66 17.49
N LYS A 126 12.96 -4.84 18.74
CA LYS A 126 11.77 -5.61 19.09
C LYS A 126 10.57 -4.67 19.13
N THR A 127 9.50 -5.02 18.45
CA THR A 127 8.24 -4.28 18.51
C THR A 127 7.16 -5.11 19.16
N SER A 128 6.27 -4.45 19.92
CA SER A 128 5.02 -5.01 20.45
C SER A 128 3.79 -4.50 19.72
N LYS A 129 3.98 -3.65 18.70
CA LYS A 129 2.89 -3.07 17.92
C LYS A 129 2.25 -4.12 17.03
N GLU A 130 0.94 -4.02 16.86
CA GLU A 130 0.19 -4.94 15.97
C GLU A 130 0.29 -4.50 14.52
N HIS A 131 0.07 -3.21 14.25
CA HIS A 131 0.03 -2.68 12.90
C HIS A 131 1.43 -2.49 12.31
N VAL A 132 1.63 -2.94 11.05
CA VAL A 132 2.94 -2.90 10.38
C VAL A 132 3.51 -1.48 10.22
N ALA A 133 2.67 -0.45 10.05
CA ALA A 133 3.14 0.93 9.98
C ALA A 133 3.73 1.39 11.33
N GLU A 134 3.13 0.99 12.45
CA GLU A 134 3.64 1.29 13.79
C GLU A 134 4.90 0.49 14.11
N GLN A 135 4.96 -0.79 13.65
CA GLN A 135 6.20 -1.57 13.74
C GLN A 135 7.35 -0.89 12.99
N ASN A 136 7.09 -0.37 11.80
CA ASN A 136 8.05 0.44 11.04
C ASN A 136 8.43 1.70 11.83
N GLY A 137 7.47 2.33 12.49
CA GLY A 137 7.69 3.48 13.36
C GLY A 137 8.69 3.23 14.49
N ASP A 138 8.66 2.04 15.08
CA ASP A 138 9.63 1.65 16.13
C ASP A 138 11.07 1.65 15.57
N LEU A 139 11.29 1.31 14.30
CA LEU A 139 12.61 1.43 13.65
C LEU A 139 13.05 2.89 13.50
N SER A 140 12.12 3.79 13.13
CA SER A 140 12.41 5.22 13.02
C SER A 140 12.74 5.84 14.39
N LEU A 141 11.97 5.50 15.44
CA LEU A 141 12.26 5.90 16.82
C LEU A 141 13.67 5.45 17.24
N HIS A 142 14.02 4.20 16.95
CA HIS A 142 15.35 3.66 17.26
C HIS A 142 16.46 4.36 16.46
N ALA A 143 16.17 4.82 15.26
CA ALA A 143 17.10 5.63 14.45
C ALA A 143 17.27 7.05 14.97
N GLY A 144 16.45 7.49 15.92
CA GLY A 144 16.50 8.80 16.56
C GLY A 144 15.36 9.75 16.19
N ALA A 145 14.32 9.28 15.50
CA ALA A 145 13.12 10.09 15.27
C ALA A 145 12.40 10.41 16.59
N GLN A 146 11.77 11.59 16.68
CA GLN A 146 11.06 12.04 17.88
C GLN A 146 9.70 11.33 18.07
N ARG A 147 9.11 10.83 16.97
CA ARG A 147 7.89 10.02 16.97
C ARG A 147 8.01 8.86 16.00
N GLY A 148 7.19 7.81 16.18
CA GLY A 148 7.25 6.62 15.32
C GLY A 148 6.67 6.84 13.93
N THR A 149 5.55 7.57 13.84
CA THR A 149 4.84 7.81 12.58
C THR A 149 4.41 9.27 12.44
N ALA A 150 4.33 9.75 11.20
CA ALA A 150 3.85 11.07 10.83
C ALA A 150 2.94 11.01 9.60
N PRO A 151 2.08 12.03 9.38
CA PRO A 151 1.25 12.13 8.18
C PRO A 151 2.09 12.23 6.91
N VAL A 152 1.52 11.71 5.81
CA VAL A 152 2.14 11.77 4.48
C VAL A 152 1.15 12.33 3.48
N ASN A 153 1.60 13.25 2.64
CA ASN A 153 0.80 13.79 1.55
C ASN A 153 1.41 13.36 0.21
N LEU A 154 0.79 12.38 -0.45
CA LEU A 154 1.26 11.89 -1.74
C LEU A 154 0.95 12.88 -2.85
N GLN A 155 1.98 13.24 -3.60
CA GLN A 155 1.88 14.15 -4.74
C GLN A 155 1.51 13.36 -6.01
N ILE A 156 0.50 13.82 -6.71
CA ILE A 156 0.09 13.25 -8.00
C ILE A 156 0.42 14.29 -9.05
N PRO A 157 1.25 13.97 -10.07
CA PRO A 157 1.58 14.95 -11.10
C PRO A 157 0.35 15.41 -11.87
N GLU A 158 0.32 16.67 -12.28
CA GLU A 158 -0.83 17.28 -12.98
C GLU A 158 -1.18 16.55 -14.27
N ARG A 159 -0.18 16.03 -14.98
CA ARG A 159 -0.37 15.26 -16.21
C ARG A 159 -1.27 14.05 -15.99
N GLU A 160 -1.00 13.25 -14.96
CA GLU A 160 -1.78 12.06 -14.61
C GLU A 160 -3.18 12.43 -14.12
N GLN A 161 -3.30 13.51 -13.36
CA GLN A 161 -4.60 14.03 -12.95
C GLN A 161 -5.45 14.48 -14.16
N ALA A 162 -4.85 15.24 -15.07
CA ALA A 162 -5.53 15.71 -16.29
C ALA A 162 -5.93 14.56 -17.22
N SER A 163 -5.05 13.55 -17.39
CA SER A 163 -5.32 12.34 -18.17
C SER A 163 -6.56 11.62 -17.65
N VAL A 164 -6.60 11.30 -16.37
CA VAL A 164 -7.71 10.60 -15.74
C VAL A 164 -9.00 11.43 -15.77
N CYS A 165 -8.92 12.72 -15.45
CA CYS A 165 -10.08 13.64 -15.54
C CYS A 165 -10.70 13.66 -16.95
N SER A 166 -9.87 13.71 -17.99
CA SER A 166 -10.33 13.68 -19.38
C SER A 166 -11.09 12.40 -19.70
N ILE A 167 -10.52 11.25 -19.32
CA ILE A 167 -11.14 9.94 -19.55
C ILE A 167 -12.47 9.82 -18.80
N LEU A 168 -12.51 10.20 -17.51
CA LEU A 168 -13.71 10.11 -16.70
C LEU A 168 -14.82 11.02 -17.22
N ARG A 169 -14.50 12.24 -17.68
CA ARG A 169 -15.45 13.16 -18.31
C ARG A 169 -16.04 12.58 -19.61
N ALA A 170 -15.19 12.00 -20.46
CA ALA A 170 -15.64 11.33 -21.69
C ALA A 170 -16.62 10.17 -21.39
N GLN A 171 -16.45 9.50 -20.25
CA GLN A 171 -17.33 8.44 -19.75
C GLN A 171 -18.52 8.97 -18.93
N ARG A 172 -18.67 10.28 -18.74
CA ARG A 172 -19.69 10.92 -17.89
C ARG A 172 -19.67 10.39 -16.45
N LEU A 173 -18.46 10.24 -15.88
CA LEU A 173 -18.19 9.74 -14.53
C LEU A 173 -17.74 10.88 -13.62
N GLU A 174 -18.68 11.70 -13.13
CA GLU A 174 -18.37 12.81 -12.21
C GLU A 174 -18.20 12.31 -10.76
N ARG A 175 -19.05 11.38 -10.34
CA ARG A 175 -18.97 10.72 -9.03
C ARG A 175 -19.04 9.21 -9.24
N TYR A 176 -18.06 8.49 -8.71
CA TYR A 176 -17.92 7.07 -8.97
C TYR A 176 -17.34 6.32 -7.75
N VAL A 177 -17.57 5.01 -7.72
CA VAL A 177 -16.97 4.07 -6.78
C VAL A 177 -15.94 3.23 -7.53
N VAL A 178 -14.71 3.11 -6.99
CA VAL A 178 -13.70 2.24 -7.57
C VAL A 178 -13.80 0.85 -6.97
N LEU A 179 -13.90 -0.16 -7.83
CA LEU A 179 -13.86 -1.58 -7.48
C LEU A 179 -12.49 -2.15 -7.86
N SER A 180 -11.78 -2.72 -6.89
CA SER A 180 -10.47 -3.34 -7.09
C SER A 180 -10.54 -4.83 -6.79
N PRO A 181 -10.92 -5.67 -7.78
CA PRO A 181 -11.13 -7.12 -7.59
C PRO A 181 -9.84 -7.91 -7.48
N GLY A 182 -8.73 -7.38 -8.01
CA GLY A 182 -7.41 -8.02 -8.02
C GLY A 182 -6.72 -8.06 -6.66
N GLY A 183 -5.67 -8.86 -6.58
CA GLY A 183 -4.84 -8.96 -5.38
C GLY A 183 -3.56 -9.75 -5.62
N GLY A 184 -2.61 -9.67 -4.70
CA GLY A 184 -1.33 -10.36 -4.82
C GLY A 184 -1.44 -11.90 -4.89
N TRP A 185 -2.53 -12.48 -4.40
CA TRP A 185 -2.91 -13.90 -4.54
C TRP A 185 -4.41 -14.07 -4.34
N ARG A 186 -4.96 -15.10 -4.98
CA ARG A 186 -6.42 -15.33 -5.09
C ARG A 186 -7.11 -15.55 -3.75
N SER A 187 -6.46 -16.19 -2.78
CA SER A 187 -7.09 -16.52 -1.48
C SER A 187 -7.61 -15.31 -0.72
N LYS A 188 -7.11 -14.10 -0.98
CA LYS A 188 -7.61 -12.88 -0.35
C LYS A 188 -8.49 -12.00 -1.25
N CYS A 189 -8.81 -12.46 -2.45
CA CYS A 189 -9.71 -11.75 -3.36
C CYS A 189 -11.17 -12.13 -3.07
N TRP A 190 -12.03 -11.13 -3.01
CA TRP A 190 -13.47 -11.33 -3.00
C TRP A 190 -13.93 -11.73 -4.41
N PRO A 191 -14.93 -12.62 -4.58
CA PRO A 191 -15.35 -13.08 -5.90
C PRO A 191 -15.71 -11.96 -6.85
N ALA A 192 -15.24 -12.02 -8.09
CA ALA A 192 -15.49 -11.00 -9.11
C ALA A 192 -16.99 -10.86 -9.42
N GLU A 193 -17.72 -11.95 -9.38
CA GLU A 193 -19.18 -12.00 -9.55
C GLU A 193 -19.91 -11.15 -8.51
N ARG A 194 -19.40 -11.16 -7.26
CA ARG A 194 -19.97 -10.34 -6.19
C ARG A 194 -19.68 -8.85 -6.36
N PHE A 195 -18.50 -8.50 -6.92
CA PHE A 195 -18.23 -7.12 -7.31
C PHE A 195 -19.18 -6.68 -8.44
N GLY A 196 -19.53 -7.56 -9.40
CA GLY A 196 -20.52 -7.30 -10.42
C GLY A 196 -21.90 -7.06 -9.83
N ALA A 197 -22.33 -7.92 -8.92
CA ALA A 197 -23.61 -7.76 -8.19
C ALA A 197 -23.64 -6.46 -7.35
N LEU A 198 -22.51 -6.09 -6.71
CA LEU A 198 -22.37 -4.82 -6.00
C LEU A 198 -22.50 -3.63 -6.94
N SER A 199 -21.85 -3.67 -8.13
CA SER A 199 -21.94 -2.63 -9.14
C SER A 199 -23.39 -2.41 -9.58
N ARG A 200 -24.14 -3.50 -9.85
CA ARG A 200 -25.55 -3.44 -10.17
C ARG A 200 -26.36 -2.78 -9.06
N LYS A 201 -26.21 -3.23 -7.83
CA LYS A 201 -26.95 -2.70 -6.68
C LYS A 201 -26.67 -1.22 -6.44
N LEU A 202 -25.42 -0.78 -6.58
CA LEU A 202 -25.04 0.63 -6.50
C LEU A 202 -25.70 1.45 -7.61
N ARG A 203 -25.71 0.95 -8.84
CA ARG A 203 -26.36 1.63 -9.98
C ARG A 203 -27.85 1.78 -9.79
N GLU A 204 -28.53 0.70 -9.39
CA GLU A 204 -29.99 0.69 -9.18
C GLU A 204 -30.43 1.57 -8.02
N SER A 205 -29.71 1.52 -6.88
CA SER A 205 -30.12 2.20 -5.65
C SER A 205 -29.64 3.65 -5.54
N THR A 206 -28.51 4.01 -6.16
CA THR A 206 -27.87 5.33 -5.97
C THR A 206 -27.63 6.09 -7.28
N GLY A 207 -27.83 5.46 -8.43
CA GLY A 207 -27.46 5.99 -9.73
C GLY A 207 -25.94 6.03 -10.00
N LEU A 208 -25.11 5.67 -9.05
CA LEU A 208 -23.65 5.71 -9.21
C LEU A 208 -23.17 4.58 -10.12
N ARG A 209 -22.26 4.93 -11.03
CA ARG A 209 -21.51 3.95 -11.82
C ARG A 209 -20.22 3.60 -11.12
N CYS A 210 -19.76 2.37 -11.35
CA CYS A 210 -18.49 1.90 -10.83
C CYS A 210 -17.38 2.00 -11.88
N VAL A 211 -16.16 2.21 -11.41
CA VAL A 211 -14.93 2.06 -12.18
C VAL A 211 -14.19 0.84 -11.67
N VAL A 212 -13.89 -0.09 -12.55
CA VAL A 212 -13.12 -1.31 -12.23
C VAL A 212 -11.66 -1.02 -12.46
N ASN A 213 -10.86 -1.01 -11.41
CA ASN A 213 -9.41 -0.96 -11.53
C ASN A 213 -8.89 -2.33 -11.96
N SER A 214 -8.38 -2.42 -13.19
CA SER A 214 -7.76 -3.61 -13.76
C SER A 214 -6.24 -3.43 -13.82
N GLY A 215 -5.54 -4.07 -12.89
CA GLY A 215 -4.08 -4.12 -12.89
C GLY A 215 -3.53 -5.17 -13.87
N PRO A 216 -2.20 -5.24 -14.04
CA PRO A 216 -1.58 -6.29 -14.85
C PRO A 216 -1.97 -7.69 -14.35
N GLY A 217 -2.62 -8.49 -15.21
CA GLY A 217 -3.09 -9.84 -14.90
C GLY A 217 -4.50 -9.92 -14.31
N ASP A 218 -5.23 -8.81 -14.19
CA ASP A 218 -6.59 -8.77 -13.63
C ASP A 218 -7.69 -8.74 -14.71
N ASN A 219 -7.35 -8.84 -16.00
CA ASN A 219 -8.30 -8.72 -17.11
C ASN A 219 -9.45 -9.74 -17.01
N ASP A 220 -9.15 -10.99 -16.64
CA ASP A 220 -10.17 -12.04 -16.47
C ASP A 220 -11.14 -11.70 -15.34
N LEU A 221 -10.62 -11.16 -14.22
CA LEU A 221 -11.46 -10.71 -13.11
C LEU A 221 -12.37 -9.55 -13.52
N ALA A 222 -11.83 -8.59 -14.27
CA ALA A 222 -12.60 -7.47 -14.78
C ALA A 222 -13.72 -7.95 -15.73
N ALA A 223 -13.41 -8.89 -16.62
CA ALA A 223 -14.39 -9.47 -17.54
C ALA A 223 -15.53 -10.21 -16.80
N VAL A 224 -15.19 -11.03 -15.79
CA VAL A 224 -16.20 -11.71 -14.96
C VAL A 224 -17.06 -10.71 -14.19
N LEU A 225 -16.46 -9.66 -13.62
CA LEU A 225 -17.17 -8.60 -12.91
C LEU A 225 -18.17 -7.90 -13.85
N VAL A 226 -17.73 -7.48 -15.04
CA VAL A 226 -18.58 -6.83 -16.04
C VAL A 226 -19.73 -7.74 -16.46
N GLY A 227 -19.43 -9.02 -16.78
CA GLY A 227 -20.45 -9.99 -17.17
C GLY A 227 -21.51 -10.24 -16.08
N SER A 228 -21.15 -10.08 -14.80
CA SER A 228 -22.02 -10.28 -13.65
C SER A 228 -22.73 -9.00 -13.20
N SER A 229 -22.52 -7.87 -13.87
CA SER A 229 -23.06 -6.56 -13.46
C SER A 229 -24.50 -6.29 -13.88
N GLY A 230 -25.12 -7.17 -14.70
CA GLY A 230 -26.54 -7.08 -15.06
C GLY A 230 -26.94 -5.76 -15.73
N GLY A 231 -26.10 -5.20 -16.60
CA GLY A 231 -26.37 -3.94 -17.31
C GLY A 231 -26.00 -2.66 -16.54
N ALA A 232 -25.33 -2.75 -15.39
CA ALA A 232 -24.84 -1.57 -14.67
C ALA A 232 -23.66 -0.86 -15.37
N GLU A 233 -23.09 -1.47 -16.40
CA GLU A 233 -22.04 -0.94 -17.29
C GLU A 233 -20.87 -0.30 -16.52
N PRO A 234 -20.18 -1.03 -15.63
CA PRO A 234 -19.01 -0.51 -14.97
C PRO A 234 -17.92 -0.21 -16.00
N PHE A 235 -17.22 0.90 -15.81
CA PHE A 235 -16.12 1.28 -16.69
C PHE A 235 -14.83 0.60 -16.26
N VAL A 236 -14.21 -0.20 -17.12
CA VAL A 236 -12.92 -0.84 -16.84
C VAL A 236 -11.80 0.14 -17.15
N TYR A 237 -10.99 0.43 -16.15
CA TYR A 237 -9.84 1.32 -16.25
C TYR A 237 -8.54 0.55 -16.02
N SER A 238 -7.59 0.73 -16.93
CA SER A 238 -6.21 0.24 -16.78
C SER A 238 -5.26 1.39 -17.11
N GLY A 239 -4.40 1.74 -16.17
CA GLY A 239 -3.48 2.84 -16.31
C GLY A 239 -2.16 2.60 -15.57
N ASN A 240 -1.24 3.53 -15.68
CA ASN A 240 0.00 3.53 -14.91
C ASN A 240 -0.28 3.86 -13.42
N LEU A 241 0.76 3.77 -12.59
CA LEU A 241 0.61 3.97 -11.13
C LEU A 241 0.19 5.41 -10.77
N GLY A 242 0.66 6.43 -11.49
CA GLY A 242 0.26 7.82 -11.27
C GLY A 242 -1.20 8.07 -11.64
N GLU A 243 -1.66 7.49 -12.74
CA GLU A 243 -3.06 7.51 -13.14
C GLU A 243 -3.95 6.73 -12.16
N LEU A 244 -3.48 5.59 -11.63
CA LEU A 244 -4.18 4.89 -10.55
C LEU A 244 -4.31 5.79 -9.31
N MET A 245 -3.25 6.51 -8.92
CA MET A 245 -3.33 7.47 -7.81
C MET A 245 -4.38 8.54 -8.06
N ALA A 246 -4.43 9.12 -9.26
CA ALA A 246 -5.42 10.13 -9.65
C ALA A 246 -6.84 9.57 -9.62
N LEU A 247 -7.05 8.36 -10.18
CA LEU A 247 -8.33 7.65 -10.16
C LEU A 247 -8.83 7.41 -8.74
N LEU A 248 -7.96 6.89 -7.86
CA LEU A 248 -8.31 6.60 -6.47
C LEU A 248 -8.59 7.88 -5.68
N LYS A 249 -7.81 8.95 -5.89
CA LYS A 249 -7.99 10.25 -5.22
C LYS A 249 -9.34 10.90 -5.52
N GLY A 250 -9.83 10.76 -6.75
CA GLY A 250 -11.12 11.31 -7.19
C GLY A 250 -12.34 10.43 -6.85
N ALA A 251 -12.14 9.21 -6.36
CA ALA A 251 -13.23 8.29 -6.06
C ALA A 251 -14.02 8.70 -4.81
N ALA A 252 -15.35 8.53 -4.85
CA ALA A 252 -16.19 8.69 -3.66
C ALA A 252 -15.92 7.62 -2.60
N CYS A 253 -15.58 6.40 -3.06
CA CYS A 253 -15.18 5.27 -2.21
C CYS A 253 -14.38 4.26 -3.04
N VAL A 254 -13.46 3.54 -2.41
CA VAL A 254 -12.74 2.42 -3.02
C VAL A 254 -13.07 1.13 -2.28
N VAL A 255 -13.45 0.10 -3.02
CA VAL A 255 -13.79 -1.23 -2.49
C VAL A 255 -12.77 -2.25 -2.98
N GLY A 256 -12.17 -3.00 -2.09
CA GLY A 256 -11.23 -4.07 -2.45
C GLY A 256 -10.78 -4.89 -1.24
N GLY A 257 -10.01 -5.94 -1.51
CA GLY A 257 -9.40 -6.76 -0.45
C GLY A 257 -8.16 -6.10 0.19
N ASP A 258 -7.40 -6.86 0.97
CA ASP A 258 -6.06 -6.48 1.47
C ASP A 258 -5.07 -6.37 0.31
N THR A 259 -5.08 -5.25 -0.41
CA THR A 259 -4.36 -5.04 -1.67
C THR A 259 -3.77 -3.64 -1.77
N GLY A 260 -2.77 -3.49 -2.65
CA GLY A 260 -2.11 -2.21 -2.86
C GLY A 260 -3.04 -1.03 -3.16
N PRO A 261 -4.02 -1.14 -4.05
CA PRO A 261 -4.96 -0.06 -4.34
C PRO A 261 -5.76 0.43 -3.12
N VAL A 262 -6.18 -0.47 -2.22
CA VAL A 262 -6.90 -0.08 -0.99
C VAL A 262 -5.98 0.70 -0.04
N HIS A 263 -4.75 0.24 0.16
CA HIS A 263 -3.76 0.97 0.97
C HIS A 263 -3.41 2.32 0.34
N LEU A 264 -3.30 2.37 -1.00
CA LEU A 264 -3.02 3.60 -1.72
C LEU A 264 -4.17 4.61 -1.59
N ALA A 265 -5.42 4.16 -1.72
CA ALA A 265 -6.59 5.00 -1.50
C ALA A 265 -6.62 5.58 -0.07
N THR A 266 -6.31 4.73 0.93
CA THR A 266 -6.18 5.18 2.32
C THR A 266 -5.11 6.27 2.48
N ALA A 267 -3.94 6.08 1.91
CA ALA A 267 -2.83 7.05 1.96
C ALA A 267 -3.16 8.36 1.20
N LEU A 268 -4.06 8.30 0.22
CA LEU A 268 -4.59 9.46 -0.51
C LEU A 268 -5.78 10.13 0.20
N ASN A 269 -6.14 9.69 1.40
CA ASN A 269 -7.31 10.14 2.15
C ASN A 269 -8.65 9.94 1.42
N THR A 270 -8.75 8.89 0.62
CA THR A 270 -9.99 8.46 -0.03
C THR A 270 -10.68 7.41 0.83
N PRO A 271 -12.01 7.51 1.08
CA PRO A 271 -12.73 6.52 1.86
C PRO A 271 -12.62 5.13 1.26
N VAL A 272 -12.45 4.10 2.11
CA VAL A 272 -12.32 2.72 1.65
C VAL A 272 -13.28 1.78 2.37
N VAL A 273 -13.77 0.77 1.65
CA VAL A 273 -14.35 -0.45 2.21
C VAL A 273 -13.38 -1.60 1.95
N ALA A 274 -12.67 -1.98 2.98
CA ALA A 274 -11.61 -2.98 2.91
C ALA A 274 -12.13 -4.35 3.34
N LEU A 275 -11.98 -5.36 2.47
CA LEU A 275 -12.52 -6.71 2.65
C LEU A 275 -11.40 -7.64 3.12
N PHE A 276 -11.52 -8.16 4.34
CA PHE A 276 -10.52 -9.01 4.96
C PHE A 276 -11.10 -10.42 5.21
N GLY A 277 -10.45 -11.40 4.62
CA GLY A 277 -10.71 -12.81 4.87
C GLY A 277 -9.59 -13.44 5.69
N PRO A 278 -8.62 -14.11 5.03
CA PRO A 278 -7.56 -14.84 5.72
C PRO A 278 -6.48 -13.95 6.35
N THR A 279 -6.35 -12.68 5.95
CA THR A 279 -5.38 -11.74 6.50
C THR A 279 -5.95 -10.97 7.69
N ASP A 280 -5.06 -10.44 8.54
CA ASP A 280 -5.45 -9.72 9.75
C ASP A 280 -5.47 -8.20 9.53
N PRO A 281 -6.64 -7.54 9.64
CA PRO A 281 -6.72 -6.09 9.51
C PRO A 281 -6.04 -5.34 10.66
N ALA A 282 -5.90 -5.92 11.84
CA ALA A 282 -5.14 -5.29 12.93
C ALA A 282 -3.66 -5.10 12.52
N ARG A 283 -3.14 -6.03 11.69
CA ARG A 283 -1.77 -5.98 11.20
C ARG A 283 -1.61 -5.15 9.92
N ASN A 284 -2.49 -5.32 8.95
CA ASN A 284 -2.33 -4.78 7.59
C ASN A 284 -3.55 -3.96 7.13
N GLY A 285 -4.45 -3.55 8.03
CA GLY A 285 -5.63 -2.77 7.64
C GLY A 285 -5.32 -1.40 7.08
N PRO A 286 -6.35 -0.64 6.65
CA PRO A 286 -6.20 0.75 6.29
C PRO A 286 -5.59 1.54 7.44
N TYR A 287 -4.40 2.12 7.24
CA TYR A 287 -3.70 2.88 8.26
C TYR A 287 -3.88 4.38 8.03
N SER A 288 -4.47 5.04 9.01
CA SER A 288 -4.52 6.50 9.09
C SER A 288 -3.77 6.93 10.35
N SER A 289 -2.88 7.91 10.25
CA SER A 289 -2.30 8.52 11.44
C SER A 289 -3.43 9.17 12.28
N ALA A 290 -3.21 9.32 13.59
CA ALA A 290 -4.20 9.91 14.49
C ALA A 290 -4.69 11.29 14.01
N GLU A 291 -3.82 12.07 13.36
CA GLU A 291 -4.14 13.37 12.78
C GLU A 291 -5.02 13.27 11.53
N ALA A 292 -4.83 12.24 10.68
CA ALA A 292 -5.68 12.02 9.51
C ALA A 292 -7.08 11.52 9.91
N THR A 293 -7.22 10.84 11.03
CA THR A 293 -8.53 10.38 11.55
C THR A 293 -9.41 11.57 11.96
N SER A 294 -8.83 12.69 12.40
CA SER A 294 -9.56 13.91 12.72
C SER A 294 -10.17 14.60 11.49
N SER A 295 -9.71 14.28 10.27
CA SER A 295 -10.24 14.84 9.00
C SER A 295 -11.55 14.20 8.51
N GLY A 296 -12.14 13.26 9.29
CA GLY A 296 -13.42 12.64 8.94
C GLY A 296 -13.36 11.53 7.89
N GLN A 297 -12.17 11.02 7.55
CA GLN A 297 -12.02 9.88 6.64
C GLN A 297 -12.74 8.64 7.20
N LYS A 298 -13.64 8.06 6.40
CA LYS A 298 -14.43 6.88 6.79
C LYS A 298 -13.85 5.62 6.15
N ASN A 299 -12.95 4.93 6.87
CA ASN A 299 -12.48 3.61 6.47
C ASN A 299 -13.33 2.55 7.17
N ILE A 300 -13.93 1.64 6.40
CA ILE A 300 -14.71 0.54 6.92
C ILE A 300 -14.02 -0.77 6.57
N VAL A 301 -13.76 -1.57 7.59
CA VAL A 301 -13.20 -2.91 7.43
C VAL A 301 -14.31 -3.94 7.65
N LEU A 302 -14.52 -4.79 6.65
CA LEU A 302 -15.40 -5.94 6.77
C LEU A 302 -14.53 -7.21 6.85
N ARG A 303 -14.64 -7.93 7.95
CA ARG A 303 -13.92 -9.17 8.19
C ARG A 303 -14.90 -10.29 8.56
N ALA A 304 -14.67 -11.46 8.01
CA ALA A 304 -15.38 -12.67 8.47
C ALA A 304 -15.05 -12.98 9.94
N SER A 305 -16.05 -13.31 10.73
CA SER A 305 -15.87 -13.68 12.15
C SER A 305 -15.22 -15.08 12.28
N GLY A 306 -14.40 -15.26 13.32
CA GLY A 306 -13.84 -16.57 13.68
C GLY A 306 -12.75 -17.10 12.74
N VAL A 307 -12.17 -16.26 11.87
CA VAL A 307 -11.14 -16.68 10.91
C VAL A 307 -9.76 -16.67 11.55
N ARG A 308 -9.04 -17.79 11.46
CA ARG A 308 -7.61 -17.83 11.75
C ARG A 308 -6.84 -17.13 10.66
N THR A 309 -5.95 -16.23 11.05
CA THR A 309 -5.04 -15.55 10.13
C THR A 309 -4.11 -16.56 9.45
N THR A 310 -4.07 -16.55 8.11
CA THR A 310 -3.14 -17.34 7.31
C THR A 310 -2.52 -16.51 6.20
N HIS A 311 -1.30 -16.87 5.83
CA HIS A 311 -0.58 -16.29 4.70
C HIS A 311 -0.41 -17.29 3.56
N ALA A 312 -1.20 -18.36 3.54
CA ALA A 312 -1.22 -19.34 2.46
C ALA A 312 -1.63 -18.65 1.15
N ARG A 313 -0.87 -18.90 0.11
CA ARG A 313 -1.06 -18.31 -1.22
C ARG A 313 -1.76 -19.31 -2.12
N ASP A 314 -3.05 -19.53 -1.85
CA ASP A 314 -3.85 -20.45 -2.65
C ASP A 314 -4.32 -19.81 -3.95
N SER A 315 -4.55 -20.65 -4.96
CA SER A 315 -5.10 -20.28 -6.27
C SER A 315 -6.61 -20.04 -6.25
N GLN A 316 -7.29 -20.40 -5.15
CA GLN A 316 -8.72 -20.24 -4.97
C GLN A 316 -9.04 -19.19 -3.89
N THR A 317 -10.20 -18.56 -3.99
CA THR A 317 -10.75 -17.68 -2.96
C THR A 317 -10.89 -18.43 -1.63
N HIS A 318 -10.36 -17.88 -0.55
CA HIS A 318 -10.50 -18.47 0.77
C HIS A 318 -11.98 -18.45 1.23
N PRO A 319 -12.50 -19.52 1.87
CA PRO A 319 -13.90 -19.60 2.30
C PRO A 319 -14.37 -18.40 3.14
N SER A 320 -13.51 -17.81 3.94
CA SER A 320 -13.82 -16.61 4.72
C SER A 320 -14.22 -15.40 3.86
N MET A 321 -13.66 -15.24 2.66
CA MET A 321 -14.09 -14.19 1.74
C MET A 321 -15.52 -14.40 1.26
N LEU A 322 -15.98 -15.64 1.22
CA LEU A 322 -17.34 -15.98 0.79
C LEU A 322 -18.40 -15.64 1.86
N THR A 323 -18.02 -15.42 3.11
CA THR A 323 -18.97 -15.00 4.15
C THR A 323 -19.31 -13.51 4.11
N ILE A 324 -18.47 -12.69 3.43
CA ILE A 324 -18.74 -11.27 3.23
C ILE A 324 -19.80 -11.13 2.14
N THR A 325 -21.01 -10.71 2.50
CA THR A 325 -22.13 -10.61 1.57
C THR A 325 -22.11 -9.33 0.76
N VAL A 326 -22.78 -9.32 -0.41
CA VAL A 326 -22.92 -8.11 -1.25
C VAL A 326 -23.68 -7.02 -0.48
N ASP A 327 -24.70 -7.37 0.29
CA ASP A 327 -25.48 -6.41 1.07
C ASP A 327 -24.64 -5.72 2.15
N ALA A 328 -23.81 -6.46 2.87
CA ALA A 328 -22.91 -5.89 3.87
C ALA A 328 -21.90 -4.90 3.25
N VAL A 329 -21.38 -5.22 2.05
CA VAL A 329 -20.46 -4.33 1.33
C VAL A 329 -21.20 -3.10 0.80
N PHE A 330 -22.40 -3.28 0.24
CA PHE A 330 -23.25 -2.18 -0.22
C PHE A 330 -23.56 -1.20 0.92
N ASP A 331 -24.01 -1.69 2.07
CA ASP A 331 -24.29 -0.87 3.25
C ASP A 331 -23.05 -0.11 3.74
N ALA A 332 -21.88 -0.74 3.69
CA ALA A 332 -20.62 -0.09 4.03
C ALA A 332 -20.27 1.03 3.04
N VAL A 333 -20.46 0.80 1.74
CA VAL A 333 -20.24 1.84 0.71
C VAL A 333 -21.19 3.01 0.93
N CYS A 334 -22.50 2.78 1.11
CA CYS A 334 -23.47 3.84 1.39
C CYS A 334 -23.09 4.70 2.59
N ARG A 335 -22.62 4.08 3.68
CA ARG A 335 -22.10 4.81 4.85
C ARG A 335 -20.86 5.65 4.52
N CYS A 336 -19.93 5.14 3.70
CA CYS A 336 -18.74 5.87 3.28
C CYS A 336 -19.08 7.11 2.45
N ILE A 337 -20.03 6.97 1.51
CA ILE A 337 -20.39 8.05 0.56
C ILE A 337 -21.50 8.98 1.07
N GLY A 338 -22.04 8.71 2.27
CA GLY A 338 -23.07 9.54 2.90
C GLY A 338 -24.44 9.49 2.21
N VAL A 339 -24.78 8.35 1.55
CA VAL A 339 -26.09 8.13 0.94
C VAL A 339 -26.99 7.36 1.93
N PRO A 340 -28.20 7.84 2.25
CA PRO A 340 -29.18 7.09 3.05
C PRO A 340 -29.53 5.77 2.34
N ARG A 341 -29.98 4.77 3.14
CA ARG A 341 -30.52 3.50 2.63
C ARG A 341 -31.85 3.68 1.91
#